data_77e904f88b2021653ea04aff2fa1b4d9
#
_entry.id   77e904f88b2021653ea04aff2fa1b4d9
#
_cell.length_a   1.000
_cell.length_b   1.000
_cell.length_c   1.000
_cell.angle_alpha   90.00
_cell.angle_beta   90.00
_cell.angle_gamma   90.00
#
_symmetry.space_group_name_H-M   'P 1'
#
loop_
_entity.id
_entity.type
_entity.pdbx_description
1 polymer ?
#
loop_
_entity_poly.entity_id
_entity_poly.type
_entity_poly.pdbx_seq_one_letter_code
_entity_poly.pdbx_strand_id
1 'polypeptide(L)'
;IIQDKKAALSWANNNKNLMDTNYYYQKGEDVLGLLYMSIRDAGSRKAAGSYYTPTKVVRTLISDVTGDMGSRISEGGKRLFDPCCGTGNFLIQLPDDIELNNIYACDIDELSVQLARFNLALGRLSGRRHVNVDEAIRTIYEHIERRDFISEYRNDSECGGDDKKLLADPGYDIIIGNPPWGYTFDRETRTLLRKAYRTAAGRGVESSDVFVERALKLLTDEGVLAFVLPEALLDVHNHKTIREIIAESANVSRVSFLGDAFYGVQCPSLVLQLEKSSDPGHSKGAVIERDGREFVVGTDRPLGSENFMLRLTDDEYRLLCRIENTDNCEFLRGQADFALGIVTGDNAKYVSTECGEGMEAVITGADVYRYRCGKTEKYMYPELTLYQQAAPLELYRAPEKLIYRFINRQLVFAYDDRQRLTLNSCNVVIPHIPGLDMRYIMAILNSRVAQYIYEKRYNAVKVLRSHIENIPVPVADEETRRRIISKAEELMAEEL
;
A
#
# COMPACT_ATOMS: atom_id res chain seq x y z
N ILE A 1 32.98 14.52 13.01
CA ILE A 1 32.38 13.18 13.11
C ILE A 1 32.58 12.63 14.52
N ILE A 2 33.76 12.75 15.12
CA ILE A 2 33.99 12.32 16.48
C ILE A 2 34.15 13.58 17.36
N GLN A 3 33.10 13.90 18.13
CA GLN A 3 33.08 15.11 18.98
C GLN A 3 34.12 15.05 20.11
N ASP A 4 34.43 13.85 20.61
CA ASP A 4 35.49 13.63 21.60
C ASP A 4 36.59 12.72 21.06
N LYS A 5 37.61 13.33 20.46
CA LYS A 5 38.81 12.62 19.94
C LYS A 5 39.55 11.82 21.00
N LYS A 6 39.56 12.27 22.28
CA LYS A 6 40.24 11.55 23.38
C LYS A 6 39.46 10.28 23.75
N ALA A 7 38.15 10.38 23.88
CA ALA A 7 37.34 9.21 24.18
C ALA A 7 37.39 8.17 23.04
N ALA A 8 37.35 8.61 21.78
CA ALA A 8 37.49 7.73 20.63
C ALA A 8 38.85 7.03 20.54
N LEU A 9 39.95 7.76 20.78
CA LEU A 9 41.30 7.16 20.83
C LEU A 9 41.46 6.19 22.00
N SER A 10 40.92 6.53 23.18
CA SER A 10 40.91 5.63 24.35
C SER A 10 40.14 4.35 24.05
N TRP A 11 38.93 4.47 23.44
CA TRP A 11 38.16 3.31 23.04
C TRP A 11 38.89 2.43 22.00
N ALA A 12 39.46 3.03 20.95
CA ALA A 12 40.21 2.32 19.93
C ALA A 12 41.44 1.60 20.49
N ASN A 13 42.18 2.23 21.43
CA ASN A 13 43.31 1.60 22.10
C ASN A 13 42.91 0.43 22.99
N ASN A 14 41.74 0.50 23.64
CA ASN A 14 41.22 -0.58 24.47
C ASN A 14 40.62 -1.73 23.67
N ASN A 15 40.31 -1.51 22.38
CA ASN A 15 39.66 -2.47 21.48
C ASN A 15 40.51 -2.76 20.23
N LYS A 16 41.83 -2.80 20.37
CA LYS A 16 42.77 -3.04 19.26
C LYS A 16 42.43 -4.27 18.44
N ASN A 17 42.00 -5.36 19.09
CA ASN A 17 41.62 -6.59 18.39
C ASN A 17 40.48 -6.41 17.38
N LEU A 18 39.59 -5.45 17.64
CA LEU A 18 38.52 -5.08 16.68
C LEU A 18 39.04 -4.19 15.56
N MET A 19 40.08 -3.37 15.84
CA MET A 19 40.71 -2.45 14.90
C MET A 19 41.69 -3.17 13.95
N ASP A 20 42.25 -4.30 14.39
CA ASP A 20 43.17 -5.13 13.57
C ASP A 20 42.45 -6.00 12.52
N THR A 21 41.12 -5.96 12.51
CA THR A 21 40.30 -6.64 11.48
C THR A 21 40.35 -5.82 10.20
N ASN A 22 40.75 -6.42 9.07
CA ASN A 22 40.73 -5.76 7.78
C ASN A 22 39.30 -5.57 7.30
N TYR A 23 38.72 -4.40 7.56
CA TYR A 23 37.45 -3.98 6.99
C TYR A 23 37.69 -3.37 5.63
N TYR A 24 37.15 -3.98 4.58
CA TYR A 24 37.19 -3.42 3.24
C TYR A 24 35.96 -2.55 3.02
N TYR A 25 36.18 -1.24 2.86
CA TYR A 25 35.12 -0.36 2.36
C TYR A 25 34.85 -0.67 0.90
N GLN A 26 33.61 -1.02 0.60
CA GLN A 26 33.12 -1.19 -0.75
C GLN A 26 32.22 0.01 -1.10
N LYS A 27 32.66 0.84 -2.06
CA LYS A 27 31.89 2.02 -2.49
C LYS A 27 30.48 1.60 -2.95
N GLY A 28 29.47 2.28 -2.42
CA GLY A 28 28.06 2.03 -2.74
C GLY A 28 27.40 0.86 -1.98
N GLU A 29 28.10 0.25 -1.01
CA GLU A 29 27.47 -0.73 -0.09
C GLU A 29 27.31 -0.14 1.30
N ASP A 30 26.07 -0.13 1.81
CA ASP A 30 25.75 0.35 3.16
C ASP A 30 25.98 -0.75 4.21
N VAL A 31 27.25 -1.15 4.37
CA VAL A 31 27.63 -2.20 5.34
C VAL A 31 27.29 -1.79 6.78
N LEU A 32 27.48 -0.51 7.12
CA LEU A 32 27.17 -0.01 8.47
C LEU A 32 25.68 0.00 8.74
N GLY A 33 24.87 0.33 7.75
CA GLY A 33 23.41 0.25 7.85
C GLY A 33 22.90 -1.18 7.99
N LEU A 34 23.45 -2.11 7.23
CA LEU A 34 23.12 -3.54 7.38
C LEU A 34 23.49 -4.05 8.78
N LEU A 35 24.67 -3.69 9.29
CA LEU A 35 25.09 -4.05 10.64
C LEU A 35 24.17 -3.42 11.70
N TYR A 36 23.90 -2.13 11.59
CA TYR A 36 22.99 -1.43 12.49
C TYR A 36 21.61 -2.05 12.53
N MET A 37 21.03 -2.34 11.37
CA MET A 37 19.71 -2.99 11.27
C MET A 37 19.73 -4.43 11.80
N SER A 38 20.84 -5.15 11.72
CA SER A 38 20.95 -6.51 12.26
C SER A 38 20.98 -6.55 13.80
N ILE A 39 21.49 -5.50 14.44
CA ILE A 39 21.58 -5.38 15.91
C ILE A 39 20.22 -4.98 16.51
N ARG A 40 19.39 -4.24 15.78
CA ARG A 40 18.04 -3.87 16.25
C ARG A 40 17.13 -5.10 16.25
N ASP A 41 16.39 -5.29 17.35
CA ASP A 41 15.44 -6.39 17.44
C ASP A 41 14.26 -6.23 16.44
N ALA A 42 13.66 -7.37 16.05
CA ALA A 42 12.60 -7.38 15.05
C ALA A 42 11.32 -6.65 15.51
N GLY A 43 11.06 -6.64 16.82
CA GLY A 43 9.90 -5.94 17.41
C GLY A 43 10.04 -4.44 17.34
N SER A 44 11.22 -3.90 17.68
CA SER A 44 11.48 -2.46 17.61
C SER A 44 11.49 -1.94 16.15
N ARG A 45 12.01 -2.73 15.21
CA ARG A 45 11.95 -2.40 13.76
C ARG A 45 10.54 -2.31 13.25
N LYS A 46 9.70 -3.30 13.57
CA LYS A 46 8.29 -3.32 13.19
C LYS A 46 7.51 -2.16 13.80
N ALA A 47 7.74 -1.85 15.07
CA ALA A 47 7.09 -0.74 15.75
C ALA A 47 7.47 0.63 15.16
N ALA A 48 8.73 0.77 14.69
CA ALA A 48 9.22 1.97 14.04
C ALA A 48 8.85 2.05 12.54
N GLY A 49 8.30 0.99 11.94
CA GLY A 49 8.05 0.91 10.49
C GLY A 49 9.34 1.01 9.65
N SER A 50 10.49 0.77 10.28
CA SER A 50 11.82 0.94 9.68
C SER A 50 12.30 -0.36 9.07
N TYR A 51 12.49 -0.37 7.76
CA TYR A 51 13.02 -1.51 7.02
C TYR A 51 14.19 -1.08 6.14
N TYR A 52 15.23 -1.92 6.11
CA TYR A 52 16.35 -1.70 5.20
C TYR A 52 15.91 -1.91 3.74
N THR A 53 16.07 -0.89 2.93
CA THR A 53 15.76 -0.99 1.50
C THR A 53 16.89 -1.71 0.77
N PRO A 54 16.63 -2.82 0.05
CA PRO A 54 17.68 -3.51 -0.69
C PRO A 54 18.42 -2.57 -1.65
N THR A 55 19.75 -2.56 -1.61
CA THR A 55 20.59 -1.65 -2.42
C THR A 55 20.25 -1.70 -3.91
N LYS A 56 19.88 -2.89 -4.43
CA LYS A 56 19.44 -3.04 -5.83
C LYS A 56 18.21 -2.18 -6.13
N VAL A 57 17.20 -2.16 -5.24
CA VAL A 57 15.99 -1.34 -5.41
C VAL A 57 16.36 0.14 -5.41
N VAL A 58 17.23 0.56 -4.47
CA VAL A 58 17.70 1.95 -4.39
C VAL A 58 18.42 2.37 -5.67
N ARG A 59 19.34 1.53 -6.19
CA ARG A 59 20.07 1.81 -7.44
C ARG A 59 19.15 1.95 -8.63
N THR A 60 18.17 1.06 -8.77
CA THR A 60 17.19 1.14 -9.85
C THR A 60 16.37 2.44 -9.74
N LEU A 61 15.80 2.74 -8.55
CA LEU A 61 15.05 3.96 -8.32
C LEU A 61 15.86 5.22 -8.67
N ILE A 62 17.10 5.31 -8.20
CA ILE A 62 17.96 6.45 -8.49
C ILE A 62 18.28 6.54 -9.98
N SER A 63 18.58 5.40 -10.63
CA SER A 63 18.83 5.37 -12.08
C SER A 63 17.61 5.85 -12.88
N ASP A 64 16.40 5.42 -12.49
CA ASP A 64 15.16 5.85 -13.14
C ASP A 64 14.95 7.35 -13.00
N VAL A 65 15.04 7.87 -11.77
CA VAL A 65 14.88 9.32 -11.50
C VAL A 65 15.96 10.16 -12.19
N THR A 66 17.23 9.73 -12.13
CA THR A 66 18.34 10.48 -12.71
C THR A 66 18.44 10.28 -14.20
N GLY A 67 18.09 9.10 -14.74
CA GLY A 67 18.09 8.81 -16.17
C GLY A 67 17.06 9.62 -16.94
N ASP A 68 15.83 9.70 -16.43
CA ASP A 68 14.76 10.51 -17.00
C ASP A 68 15.04 12.03 -16.88
N MET A 69 15.87 12.45 -15.92
CA MET A 69 16.30 13.83 -15.68
C MET A 69 17.76 14.11 -16.04
N GLY A 70 18.49 13.14 -16.59
CA GLY A 70 19.95 13.07 -16.65
C GLY A 70 20.67 14.35 -17.10
N SER A 71 20.20 15.06 -18.13
CA SER A 71 20.73 16.37 -18.51
C SER A 71 20.27 17.50 -17.58
N ARG A 72 19.10 17.38 -16.96
CA ARG A 72 18.52 18.43 -16.10
C ARG A 72 19.16 18.48 -14.71
N ILE A 73 19.73 17.36 -14.20
CA ILE A 73 20.36 17.31 -12.88
C ILE A 73 21.74 17.97 -12.90
N SER A 74 22.53 17.72 -13.95
CA SER A 74 23.88 18.25 -14.09
C SER A 74 23.94 19.74 -14.52
N GLU A 75 22.88 20.26 -15.12
CA GLU A 75 22.87 21.62 -15.67
C GLU A 75 22.40 22.73 -14.72
N GLY A 76 21.83 22.40 -13.52
CA GLY A 76 21.10 23.43 -12.82
C GLY A 76 21.07 23.40 -11.28
N GLY A 77 21.98 22.74 -10.60
CA GLY A 77 21.99 22.77 -9.13
C GLY A 77 20.71 22.26 -8.48
N LYS A 78 20.11 21.21 -9.01
CA LYS A 78 18.87 20.59 -8.55
C LYS A 78 19.00 20.07 -7.12
N ARG A 79 18.10 20.48 -6.24
CA ARG A 79 18.06 20.12 -4.83
C ARG A 79 17.36 18.78 -4.62
N LEU A 80 18.09 17.85 -4.01
CA LEU A 80 17.61 16.52 -3.71
C LEU A 80 17.40 16.37 -2.19
N PHE A 81 16.29 15.72 -1.79
CA PHE A 81 15.97 15.49 -0.39
C PHE A 81 15.52 14.06 -0.11
N ASP A 82 16.06 13.47 0.95
CA ASP A 82 15.58 12.21 1.54
C ASP A 82 15.02 12.47 2.95
N PRO A 83 13.68 12.44 3.14
CA PRO A 83 13.05 12.79 4.42
C PRO A 83 13.10 11.68 5.48
N CYS A 84 13.69 10.54 5.18
CA CYS A 84 13.77 9.36 6.07
C CYS A 84 15.00 8.52 5.74
N CYS A 85 16.16 9.20 5.70
CA CYS A 85 17.37 8.67 5.08
C CYS A 85 17.97 7.44 5.78
N GLY A 86 17.53 7.12 7.00
CA GLY A 86 18.13 6.05 7.77
C GLY A 86 19.65 6.20 7.85
N THR A 87 20.37 5.16 7.53
CA THR A 87 21.84 5.14 7.51
C THR A 87 22.46 5.69 6.21
N GLY A 88 21.63 6.23 5.31
CA GLY A 88 22.07 6.92 4.09
C GLY A 88 22.20 6.02 2.87
N ASN A 89 21.55 4.87 2.82
CA ASN A 89 21.64 3.97 1.66
C ASN A 89 21.25 4.65 0.34
N PHE A 90 20.23 5.51 0.32
CA PHE A 90 19.89 6.31 -0.86
C PHE A 90 20.99 7.31 -1.19
N LEU A 91 21.54 7.99 -0.18
CA LEU A 91 22.52 9.06 -0.37
C LEU A 91 23.83 8.57 -0.99
N ILE A 92 24.29 7.36 -0.63
CA ILE A 92 25.52 6.78 -1.16
C ILE A 92 25.38 6.20 -2.57
N GLN A 93 24.16 6.03 -3.07
CA GLN A 93 23.90 5.59 -4.45
C GLN A 93 23.76 6.77 -5.41
N LEU A 94 23.69 8.01 -4.91
CA LEU A 94 23.58 9.18 -5.77
C LEU A 94 24.79 9.33 -6.70
N PRO A 95 24.61 9.72 -7.96
CA PRO A 95 25.68 10.01 -8.90
C PRO A 95 26.69 10.99 -8.35
N ASP A 96 27.95 10.82 -8.72
CA ASP A 96 29.08 11.62 -8.21
C ASP A 96 29.07 13.08 -8.72
N ASP A 97 28.31 13.37 -9.75
CA ASP A 97 28.13 14.70 -10.36
C ASP A 97 27.09 15.56 -9.61
N ILE A 98 26.27 14.97 -8.74
CA ILE A 98 25.41 15.75 -7.84
C ILE A 98 26.28 16.36 -6.75
N GLU A 99 26.30 17.67 -6.67
CA GLU A 99 27.08 18.40 -5.66
C GLU A 99 26.55 18.20 -4.24
N LEU A 100 27.44 18.13 -3.25
CA LEU A 100 27.06 17.98 -1.84
C LEU A 100 26.13 19.10 -1.36
N ASN A 101 26.30 20.32 -1.86
CA ASN A 101 25.46 21.47 -1.54
C ASN A 101 23.99 21.31 -1.96
N ASN A 102 23.71 20.33 -2.81
CA ASN A 102 22.37 20.03 -3.32
C ASN A 102 21.75 18.79 -2.69
N ILE A 103 22.44 18.12 -1.77
CA ILE A 103 21.96 16.90 -1.11
C ILE A 103 21.51 17.25 0.30
N TYR A 104 20.23 17.01 0.59
CA TYR A 104 19.60 17.23 1.88
C TYR A 104 18.99 15.92 2.36
N ALA A 105 19.00 15.69 3.68
CA ALA A 105 18.35 14.54 4.26
C ALA A 105 18.00 14.75 5.74
N CYS A 106 17.01 14.02 6.23
CA CYS A 106 16.76 13.93 7.66
C CYS A 106 16.30 12.52 8.08
N ASP A 107 16.45 12.27 9.36
CA ASP A 107 15.88 11.09 10.02
C ASP A 107 15.59 11.43 11.50
N ILE A 108 14.61 10.75 12.09
CA ILE A 108 14.27 10.93 13.51
C ILE A 108 15.32 10.30 14.44
N ASP A 109 16.01 9.25 13.96
CA ASP A 109 16.97 8.47 14.72
C ASP A 109 18.39 9.10 14.62
N GLU A 110 18.89 9.60 15.75
CA GLU A 110 20.20 10.25 15.85
C GLU A 110 21.33 9.37 15.33
N LEU A 111 21.33 8.06 15.69
CA LEU A 111 22.42 7.18 15.27
C LEU A 111 22.38 6.92 13.77
N SER A 112 21.19 6.76 13.19
CA SER A 112 21.01 6.67 11.75
C SER A 112 21.58 7.89 11.03
N VAL A 113 21.29 9.10 11.51
CA VAL A 113 21.83 10.36 10.95
C VAL A 113 23.36 10.40 11.00
N GLN A 114 23.97 9.99 12.12
CA GLN A 114 25.44 9.95 12.23
C GLN A 114 26.05 8.93 11.25
N LEU A 115 25.41 7.77 11.06
CA LEU A 115 25.84 6.78 10.08
C LEU A 115 25.66 7.29 8.65
N ALA A 116 24.56 7.98 8.35
CA ALA A 116 24.31 8.59 7.03
C ALA A 116 25.37 9.63 6.67
N ARG A 117 25.73 10.51 7.63
CA ARG A 117 26.81 11.50 7.49
C ARG A 117 28.15 10.82 7.20
N PHE A 118 28.45 9.77 7.95
CA PHE A 118 29.69 9.02 7.79
C PHE A 118 29.73 8.28 6.43
N ASN A 119 28.68 7.59 6.06
CA ASN A 119 28.57 6.87 4.80
C ASN A 119 28.71 7.83 3.60
N LEU A 120 28.00 8.97 3.63
CA LEU A 120 28.11 9.96 2.56
C LEU A 120 29.51 10.56 2.47
N ALA A 121 30.14 10.89 3.62
CA ALA A 121 31.52 11.40 3.65
C ALA A 121 32.49 10.38 3.06
N LEU A 122 32.41 9.10 3.44
CA LEU A 122 33.24 8.05 2.86
C LEU A 122 33.03 7.93 1.34
N GLY A 123 31.78 7.91 0.89
CA GLY A 123 31.45 7.76 -0.54
C GLY A 123 31.96 8.93 -1.38
N ARG A 124 31.87 10.15 -0.87
CA ARG A 124 32.19 11.38 -1.61
C ARG A 124 33.67 11.80 -1.52
N LEU A 125 34.35 11.49 -0.40
CA LEU A 125 35.73 11.93 -0.15
C LEU A 125 36.76 10.85 -0.51
N SER A 126 36.38 9.58 -0.54
CA SER A 126 37.30 8.48 -0.82
C SER A 126 37.85 8.57 -2.26
N GLY A 127 39.20 8.60 -2.37
CA GLY A 127 39.88 8.60 -3.67
C GLY A 127 39.96 9.98 -4.40
N ARG A 128 39.40 11.03 -3.83
CA ARG A 128 39.46 12.39 -4.42
C ARG A 128 40.65 13.19 -3.87
N ARG A 129 41.55 13.65 -4.74
CA ARG A 129 42.81 14.33 -4.36
C ARG A 129 42.70 15.85 -4.12
N HIS A 130 41.60 16.50 -4.49
CA HIS A 130 41.48 17.97 -4.47
C HIS A 130 40.12 18.44 -3.88
N VAL A 131 39.63 17.78 -2.86
CA VAL A 131 38.40 18.21 -2.15
C VAL A 131 38.77 18.89 -0.84
N ASN A 132 38.18 20.05 -0.59
CA ASN A 132 38.24 20.67 0.73
C ASN A 132 37.42 19.82 1.73
N VAL A 133 38.11 18.98 2.48
CA VAL A 133 37.49 18.01 3.40
C VAL A 133 36.70 18.73 4.49
N ASP A 134 37.22 19.85 5.03
CA ASP A 134 36.56 20.58 6.12
C ASP A 134 35.26 21.23 5.65
N GLU A 135 35.23 21.75 4.45
CA GLU A 135 34.02 22.31 3.81
C GLU A 135 33.00 21.22 3.52
N ALA A 136 33.43 20.13 2.91
CA ALA A 136 32.53 18.98 2.63
C ALA A 136 31.90 18.39 3.91
N ILE A 137 32.69 18.24 4.97
CA ILE A 137 32.17 17.78 6.27
C ILE A 137 31.17 18.79 6.83
N ARG A 138 31.45 20.07 6.77
CA ARG A 138 30.54 21.12 7.24
C ARG A 138 29.21 21.04 6.49
N THR A 139 29.23 20.99 5.15
CA THR A 139 28.03 20.86 4.31
C THR A 139 27.21 19.61 4.68
N ILE A 140 27.87 18.46 4.85
CA ILE A 140 27.19 17.22 5.26
C ILE A 140 26.49 17.39 6.62
N TYR A 141 27.13 18.08 7.58
CA TYR A 141 26.51 18.31 8.90
C TYR A 141 25.35 19.31 8.86
N GLU A 142 25.41 20.29 7.99
CA GLU A 142 24.37 21.31 7.82
C GLU A 142 23.16 20.76 7.03
N HIS A 143 23.36 19.81 6.12
CA HIS A 143 22.32 19.33 5.23
C HIS A 143 21.71 17.99 5.63
N ILE A 144 22.38 17.21 6.49
CA ILE A 144 21.85 15.94 6.98
C ILE A 144 21.56 16.09 8.46
N GLU A 145 20.29 16.20 8.81
CA GLU A 145 19.87 16.60 10.16
C GLU A 145 19.06 15.52 10.87
N ARG A 146 19.14 15.52 12.21
CA ARG A 146 18.17 14.82 13.02
C ARG A 146 16.89 15.65 13.10
N ARG A 147 15.81 15.11 12.50
CA ARG A 147 14.54 15.82 12.41
C ARG A 147 13.37 14.84 12.26
N ASP A 148 12.24 15.14 12.91
CA ASP A 148 10.97 14.50 12.61
C ASP A 148 10.29 15.21 11.44
N PHE A 149 10.36 14.60 10.26
CA PHE A 149 9.86 15.17 9.01
C PHE A 149 8.38 15.58 9.07
N ILE A 150 7.54 14.86 9.79
CA ILE A 150 6.08 15.08 9.76
C ILE A 150 5.55 15.92 10.92
N SER A 151 6.19 15.93 12.09
CA SER A 151 5.69 16.66 13.28
C SER A 151 6.07 18.13 13.33
N GLU A 152 7.10 18.53 12.62
CA GLU A 152 7.56 19.94 12.55
C GLU A 152 6.71 20.83 11.64
N TYR A 153 5.64 20.31 11.05
CA TYR A 153 4.64 21.10 10.38
C TYR A 153 3.77 21.84 11.41
N ARG A 154 4.37 22.83 12.11
CA ARG A 154 3.62 23.78 12.96
C ARG A 154 3.30 25.02 12.15
N ASN A 155 2.08 25.55 12.33
CA ASN A 155 1.65 26.80 11.71
C ASN A 155 2.70 27.91 11.89
N ASP A 156 2.92 28.70 10.86
CA ASP A 156 3.92 29.79 10.75
C ASP A 156 3.93 30.82 11.88
N SER A 157 3.01 30.74 12.83
CA SER A 157 2.83 31.74 13.91
C SER A 157 3.57 31.40 15.21
N GLU A 158 4.13 30.20 15.41
CA GLU A 158 4.68 29.78 16.71
C GLU A 158 6.18 29.36 16.71
N CYS A 159 6.85 29.29 15.55
CA CYS A 159 8.24 28.86 15.47
C CYS A 159 9.21 30.04 15.41
N GLY A 160 9.77 30.39 16.55
CA GLY A 160 10.86 31.37 16.70
C GLY A 160 12.23 30.66 16.79
N GLY A 161 12.74 30.10 15.69
CA GLY A 161 14.06 29.46 15.66
C GLY A 161 14.51 29.14 14.24
N ASP A 162 15.73 28.60 14.09
CA ASP A 162 16.37 28.20 12.82
C ASP A 162 15.53 27.25 11.93
N ASP A 163 14.46 26.66 12.48
CA ASP A 163 13.51 25.77 11.78
C ASP A 163 12.77 26.41 10.60
N LYS A 164 12.74 27.75 10.51
CA LYS A 164 12.20 28.48 9.37
C LYS A 164 12.92 28.17 8.04
N LYS A 165 14.15 27.63 8.10
CA LYS A 165 14.99 27.48 6.91
C LYS A 165 14.50 26.40 5.96
N LEU A 166 13.95 25.28 6.44
CA LEU A 166 13.43 24.19 5.59
C LEU A 166 11.99 24.44 5.10
N LEU A 167 11.16 25.13 5.87
CA LEU A 167 9.80 25.50 5.47
C LEU A 167 9.74 26.76 4.60
N ALA A 168 10.76 27.63 4.70
CA ALA A 168 10.92 28.85 3.89
C ALA A 168 11.81 28.64 2.64
N ASP A 169 12.36 27.44 2.47
CA ASP A 169 13.23 27.11 1.36
C ASP A 169 12.43 26.95 0.05
N PRO A 170 12.97 27.36 -1.11
CA PRO A 170 12.28 27.35 -2.39
C PRO A 170 11.87 25.96 -2.92
N GLY A 171 11.80 24.96 -2.05
CA GLY A 171 11.37 23.61 -2.39
C GLY A 171 12.53 22.71 -2.89
N TYR A 172 12.19 21.43 -3.13
CA TYR A 172 13.13 20.45 -3.65
C TYR A 172 12.71 20.01 -5.04
N ASP A 173 13.68 19.81 -5.91
CA ASP A 173 13.43 19.33 -7.28
C ASP A 173 13.24 17.83 -7.31
N ILE A 174 13.88 17.12 -6.38
CA ILE A 174 13.83 15.67 -6.28
C ILE A 174 13.65 15.28 -4.81
N ILE A 175 12.62 14.48 -4.51
CA ILE A 175 12.45 13.86 -3.19
C ILE A 175 12.43 12.34 -3.38
N ILE A 176 13.33 11.64 -2.69
CA ILE A 176 13.46 10.17 -2.76
C ILE A 176 13.45 9.58 -1.37
N GLY A 177 13.14 8.30 -1.23
CA GLY A 177 13.25 7.61 0.06
C GLY A 177 12.34 6.40 0.20
N ASN A 178 12.40 5.83 1.38
CA ASN A 178 11.49 4.77 1.84
C ASN A 178 10.83 5.19 3.16
N PRO A 179 9.71 5.93 3.11
CA PRO A 179 9.04 6.39 4.33
C PRO A 179 8.56 5.22 5.19
N PRO A 180 8.42 5.40 6.52
CA PRO A 180 7.97 4.34 7.41
C PRO A 180 6.54 3.89 7.10
N TRP A 181 6.28 2.56 7.08
CA TRP A 181 4.96 1.96 6.84
C TRP A 181 4.35 1.39 8.11
N GLY A 182 3.06 1.64 8.33
CA GLY A 182 2.33 1.08 9.44
C GLY A 182 2.82 1.55 10.82
N TYR A 183 3.49 2.69 10.89
CA TYR A 183 3.92 3.27 12.15
C TYR A 183 2.70 3.71 12.98
N THR A 184 2.68 3.33 14.24
CA THR A 184 1.59 3.67 15.15
C THR A 184 1.93 4.91 15.97
N PHE A 185 1.26 6.02 15.67
CA PHE A 185 1.40 7.26 16.41
C PHE A 185 0.67 7.19 17.76
N ASP A 186 1.20 7.85 18.78
CA ASP A 186 0.49 8.08 20.03
C ASP A 186 -0.70 9.04 19.83
N ARG A 187 -1.52 9.21 20.88
CA ARG A 187 -2.75 10.02 20.79
C ARG A 187 -2.47 11.51 20.56
N GLU A 188 -1.42 12.04 21.14
CA GLU A 188 -1.06 13.47 21.05
C GLU A 188 -0.57 13.77 19.63
N THR A 189 0.40 13.00 19.14
CA THR A 189 0.91 13.12 17.77
C THR A 189 -0.20 12.98 16.73
N ARG A 190 -1.13 12.01 16.87
CA ARG A 190 -2.29 11.89 15.96
C ARG A 190 -3.16 13.15 15.97
N THR A 191 -3.32 13.78 17.13
CA THR A 191 -4.13 15.01 17.22
C THR A 191 -3.45 16.17 16.50
N LEU A 192 -2.12 16.27 16.56
CA LEU A 192 -1.36 17.29 15.82
C LEU A 192 -1.40 17.02 14.31
N LEU A 193 -1.15 15.78 13.89
CA LEU A 193 -1.19 15.40 12.47
C LEU A 193 -2.55 15.66 11.83
N ARG A 194 -3.65 15.41 12.55
CA ARG A 194 -5.01 15.71 12.05
C ARG A 194 -5.28 17.17 11.77
N LYS A 195 -4.56 18.07 12.43
CA LYS A 195 -4.67 19.51 12.17
C LYS A 195 -3.87 19.94 10.94
N ALA A 196 -2.79 19.21 10.62
CA ALA A 196 -1.82 19.57 9.60
C ALA A 196 -2.05 18.88 8.26
N TYR A 197 -2.58 17.65 8.28
CA TYR A 197 -2.64 16.78 7.11
C TYR A 197 -4.04 16.24 6.83
N ARG A 198 -4.46 16.28 5.57
CA ARG A 198 -5.73 15.70 5.09
C ARG A 198 -5.73 14.17 5.28
N THR A 199 -4.61 13.52 5.04
CA THR A 199 -4.42 12.07 5.18
C THR A 199 -4.60 11.58 6.61
N ALA A 200 -4.42 12.44 7.61
CA ALA A 200 -4.59 12.10 9.01
C ALA A 200 -6.01 12.28 9.55
N ALA A 201 -6.95 12.81 8.77
CA ALA A 201 -8.32 13.14 9.22
C ALA A 201 -9.19 11.90 9.53
N GLY A 202 -8.84 10.72 9.00
CA GLY A 202 -9.60 9.48 9.15
C GLY A 202 -9.47 8.80 10.52
N ARG A 203 -10.03 7.59 10.65
CA ARG A 203 -9.95 6.78 11.88
C ARG A 203 -8.53 6.26 12.15
N GLY A 204 -7.79 5.87 11.09
CA GLY A 204 -6.39 5.49 11.12
C GLY A 204 -5.53 6.58 10.51
N VAL A 205 -4.25 6.65 10.89
CA VAL A 205 -3.24 7.50 10.26
C VAL A 205 -2.17 6.60 9.69
N GLU A 206 -2.09 6.55 8.38
CA GLU A 206 -1.05 5.81 7.67
C GLU A 206 0.18 6.71 7.51
N SER A 207 1.30 6.30 8.09
CA SER A 207 2.52 7.12 8.11
C SER A 207 3.04 7.46 6.71
N SER A 208 3.07 6.47 5.82
CA SER A 208 3.49 6.68 4.42
C SER A 208 2.67 7.74 3.69
N ASP A 209 1.35 7.79 3.94
CA ASP A 209 0.46 8.75 3.30
C ASP A 209 0.76 10.18 3.73
N VAL A 210 1.05 10.37 5.03
CA VAL A 210 1.45 11.68 5.57
C VAL A 210 2.78 12.14 4.97
N PHE A 211 3.73 11.21 4.80
CA PHE A 211 5.01 11.50 4.15
C PHE A 211 4.82 11.93 2.69
N VAL A 212 3.98 11.22 1.92
CA VAL A 212 3.69 11.60 0.52
C VAL A 212 3.00 12.95 0.44
N GLU A 213 1.97 13.21 1.30
CA GLU A 213 1.28 14.51 1.33
C GLU A 213 2.25 15.65 1.60
N ARG A 214 3.16 15.50 2.59
CA ARG A 214 4.14 16.53 2.90
C ARG A 214 5.17 16.68 1.78
N ALA A 215 5.69 15.60 1.25
CA ALA A 215 6.67 15.63 0.17
C ALA A 215 6.14 16.38 -1.06
N LEU A 216 4.89 16.12 -1.47
CA LEU A 216 4.25 16.83 -2.59
C LEU A 216 4.15 18.35 -2.36
N LYS A 217 3.95 18.79 -1.09
CA LYS A 217 3.94 20.21 -0.73
C LYS A 217 5.33 20.87 -0.84
N LEU A 218 6.39 20.08 -0.62
CA LEU A 218 7.77 20.56 -0.66
C LEU A 218 8.43 20.48 -2.04
N LEU A 219 7.83 19.80 -3.01
CA LEU A 219 8.31 19.77 -4.38
C LEU A 219 8.18 21.14 -5.05
N THR A 220 9.20 21.49 -5.82
CA THR A 220 9.12 22.58 -6.83
C THR A 220 8.11 22.19 -7.91
N ASP A 221 7.69 23.16 -8.73
CA ASP A 221 6.93 22.86 -9.93
C ASP A 221 7.79 22.01 -10.88
N GLU A 222 7.19 20.97 -11.49
CA GLU A 222 7.88 19.93 -12.28
C GLU A 222 8.88 19.09 -11.46
N GLY A 223 8.87 19.20 -10.13
CA GLY A 223 9.69 18.36 -9.23
C GLY A 223 9.21 16.92 -9.20
N VAL A 224 10.14 15.99 -8.92
CA VAL A 224 9.91 14.54 -8.92
C VAL A 224 9.94 13.97 -7.51
N LEU A 225 8.92 13.22 -7.12
CA LEU A 225 8.87 12.38 -5.93
C LEU A 225 9.02 10.91 -6.33
N ALA A 226 9.96 10.21 -5.74
CA ALA A 226 10.08 8.75 -5.93
C ALA A 226 10.24 8.04 -4.58
N PHE A 227 9.18 7.42 -4.12
CA PHE A 227 9.14 6.69 -2.85
C PHE A 227 8.90 5.20 -3.03
N VAL A 228 9.50 4.44 -2.13
CA VAL A 228 9.16 3.02 -1.93
C VAL A 228 7.95 2.95 -1.00
N LEU A 229 6.84 2.38 -1.46
CA LEU A 229 5.54 2.43 -0.79
C LEU A 229 4.85 1.06 -0.78
N PRO A 230 3.90 0.80 0.14
CA PRO A 230 3.05 -0.38 0.05
C PRO A 230 2.20 -0.36 -1.22
N GLU A 231 2.05 -1.49 -1.89
CA GLU A 231 1.14 -1.61 -3.05
C GLU A 231 -0.31 -1.25 -2.72
N ALA A 232 -0.70 -1.42 -1.45
CA ALA A 232 -2.01 -1.04 -0.91
C ALA A 232 -2.40 0.42 -1.18
N LEU A 233 -1.42 1.32 -1.36
CA LEU A 233 -1.66 2.72 -1.70
C LEU A 233 -2.49 2.86 -2.97
N LEU A 234 -2.31 1.98 -3.95
CA LEU A 234 -2.98 2.09 -5.24
C LEU A 234 -4.50 1.80 -5.20
N ASP A 235 -4.97 0.97 -4.25
CA ASP A 235 -6.34 0.42 -4.33
C ASP A 235 -7.06 0.25 -2.97
N VAL A 236 -6.36 0.24 -1.84
CA VAL A 236 -7.01 0.05 -0.54
C VAL A 236 -7.68 1.34 -0.05
N HIS A 237 -8.87 1.20 0.51
CA HIS A 237 -9.72 2.32 0.95
C HIS A 237 -9.03 3.26 1.95
N ASN A 238 -8.21 2.73 2.86
CA ASN A 238 -7.51 3.56 3.86
C ASN A 238 -6.62 4.63 3.22
N HIS A 239 -6.10 4.38 2.01
CA HIS A 239 -5.25 5.30 1.24
C HIS A 239 -6.04 6.21 0.27
N LYS A 240 -7.38 6.26 0.38
CA LYS A 240 -8.22 7.06 -0.51
C LYS A 240 -7.80 8.53 -0.55
N THR A 241 -7.59 9.15 0.61
CA THR A 241 -7.26 10.57 0.72
C THR A 241 -5.92 10.92 0.05
N ILE A 242 -4.90 10.05 0.20
CA ILE A 242 -3.63 10.33 -0.47
C ILE A 242 -3.74 10.16 -2.00
N ARG A 243 -4.56 9.23 -2.49
CA ARG A 243 -4.83 9.13 -3.94
C ARG A 243 -5.51 10.39 -4.48
N GLU A 244 -6.45 10.97 -3.74
CA GLU A 244 -7.06 12.27 -4.09
C GLU A 244 -6.01 13.37 -4.17
N ILE A 245 -5.13 13.48 -3.17
CA ILE A 245 -4.06 14.50 -3.12
C ILE A 245 -3.08 14.31 -4.30
N ILE A 246 -2.70 13.07 -4.61
CA ILE A 246 -1.85 12.79 -5.78
C ILE A 246 -2.54 13.25 -7.06
N ALA A 247 -3.82 12.89 -7.24
CA ALA A 247 -4.59 13.28 -8.41
C ALA A 247 -4.78 14.80 -8.55
N GLU A 248 -4.77 15.54 -7.45
CA GLU A 248 -4.88 17.00 -7.40
C GLU A 248 -3.53 17.73 -7.62
N SER A 249 -2.40 17.02 -7.52
CA SER A 249 -1.08 17.67 -7.40
C SER A 249 -0.06 17.18 -8.41
N ALA A 250 -0.18 15.96 -8.91
CA ALA A 250 0.88 15.31 -9.68
C ALA A 250 0.34 14.33 -10.74
N ASN A 251 1.22 13.99 -11.67
CA ASN A 251 1.05 12.90 -12.62
C ASN A 251 1.91 11.71 -12.19
N VAL A 252 1.49 10.50 -12.54
CA VAL A 252 2.33 9.32 -12.36
C VAL A 252 3.27 9.22 -13.56
N SER A 253 4.58 9.19 -13.32
CA SER A 253 5.58 8.98 -14.37
C SER A 253 6.12 7.55 -14.41
N ARG A 254 6.25 6.88 -13.25
CA ARG A 254 6.69 5.46 -13.21
C ARG A 254 6.09 4.72 -12.02
N VAL A 255 5.85 3.41 -12.20
CA VAL A 255 5.53 2.48 -11.11
C VAL A 255 6.31 1.19 -11.32
N SER A 256 7.18 0.82 -10.37
CA SER A 256 7.88 -0.47 -10.39
C SER A 256 7.36 -1.35 -9.25
N PHE A 257 6.67 -2.45 -9.59
CA PHE A 257 6.15 -3.41 -8.63
C PHE A 257 7.27 -4.32 -8.13
N LEU A 258 7.55 -4.29 -6.84
CA LEU A 258 8.64 -5.02 -6.19
C LEU A 258 8.19 -6.35 -5.57
N GLY A 259 6.88 -6.55 -5.37
CA GLY A 259 6.34 -7.68 -4.62
C GLY A 259 6.84 -7.68 -3.16
N ASP A 260 7.12 -8.86 -2.63
CA ASP A 260 7.63 -9.04 -1.25
C ASP A 260 9.16 -8.82 -1.20
N ALA A 261 9.63 -7.61 -1.52
CA ALA A 261 11.05 -7.28 -1.61
C ALA A 261 11.76 -7.16 -0.25
N PHE A 262 11.02 -7.05 0.86
CA PHE A 262 11.57 -6.79 2.20
C PHE A 262 11.61 -8.05 3.04
N TYR A 263 12.80 -8.42 3.53
CA TYR A 263 12.97 -9.60 4.36
C TYR A 263 12.14 -9.54 5.66
N GLY A 264 11.35 -10.57 5.90
CA GLY A 264 10.50 -10.68 7.10
C GLY A 264 9.24 -9.82 7.10
N VAL A 265 8.91 -9.19 5.98
CA VAL A 265 7.70 -8.37 5.81
C VAL A 265 6.83 -8.98 4.71
N GLN A 266 5.63 -9.43 5.06
CA GLN A 266 4.62 -9.87 4.09
C GLN A 266 3.75 -8.67 3.67
N CYS A 267 4.36 -7.73 2.95
CA CYS A 267 3.68 -6.54 2.45
C CYS A 267 4.22 -6.22 1.05
N PRO A 268 3.49 -6.58 0.01
CA PRO A 268 3.88 -6.23 -1.35
C PRO A 268 4.10 -4.73 -1.49
N SER A 269 5.18 -4.37 -2.15
CA SER A 269 5.65 -2.99 -2.26
C SER A 269 5.92 -2.57 -3.70
N LEU A 270 6.01 -1.28 -3.92
CA LEU A 270 6.31 -0.68 -5.21
C LEU A 270 7.20 0.56 -5.05
N VAL A 271 7.84 0.97 -6.11
CA VAL A 271 8.34 2.35 -6.26
C VAL A 271 7.27 3.13 -7.01
N LEU A 272 6.83 4.24 -6.43
CA LEU A 272 5.93 5.20 -7.08
C LEU A 272 6.71 6.47 -7.41
N GLN A 273 6.79 6.81 -8.69
CA GLN A 273 7.36 8.07 -9.15
C GLN A 273 6.25 8.99 -9.63
N LEU A 274 6.23 10.18 -9.04
CA LEU A 274 5.26 11.24 -9.32
C LEU A 274 6.00 12.48 -9.81
N GLU A 275 5.43 13.18 -10.77
CA GLU A 275 5.91 14.47 -11.25
C GLU A 275 4.85 15.53 -10.93
N LYS A 276 5.23 16.56 -10.14
CA LYS A 276 4.34 17.66 -9.80
C LYS A 276 3.95 18.42 -11.05
N SER A 277 2.69 18.72 -11.23
CA SER A 277 2.17 19.25 -12.50
C SER A 277 1.13 20.35 -12.27
N SER A 278 1.10 21.32 -13.16
CA SER A 278 0.01 22.31 -13.26
C SER A 278 -1.24 21.73 -13.93
N ASP A 279 -1.14 20.59 -14.62
CA ASP A 279 -2.23 19.77 -15.16
C ASP A 279 -2.11 18.35 -14.58
N PRO A 280 -2.56 18.13 -13.33
CA PRO A 280 -2.37 16.90 -12.61
C PRO A 280 -3.47 15.87 -12.88
N GLY A 281 -3.26 14.66 -12.36
CA GLY A 281 -4.27 13.60 -12.38
C GLY A 281 -4.14 12.63 -13.57
N HIS A 282 -3.03 12.66 -14.28
CA HIS A 282 -2.79 11.83 -15.45
C HIS A 282 -1.79 10.69 -15.18
N SER A 283 -1.93 9.63 -15.95
CA SER A 283 -1.01 8.50 -15.98
C SER A 283 -0.55 8.13 -17.39
N LYS A 284 -1.03 8.83 -18.41
CA LYS A 284 -0.62 8.58 -19.79
C LYS A 284 0.88 8.87 -19.96
N GLY A 285 1.60 7.91 -20.55
CA GLY A 285 3.05 7.97 -20.70
C GLY A 285 3.82 7.33 -19.53
N ALA A 286 3.16 7.01 -18.42
CA ALA A 286 3.80 6.35 -17.29
C ALA A 286 4.40 5.00 -17.69
N VAL A 287 5.62 4.73 -17.20
CA VAL A 287 6.27 3.44 -17.36
C VAL A 287 5.90 2.53 -16.19
N ILE A 288 5.37 1.37 -16.48
CA ILE A 288 4.97 0.37 -15.47
C ILE A 288 5.89 -0.85 -15.60
N GLU A 289 6.63 -1.16 -14.54
CA GLU A 289 7.42 -2.37 -14.43
C GLU A 289 6.72 -3.37 -13.51
N ARG A 290 6.44 -4.57 -14.03
CA ARG A 290 5.81 -5.66 -13.28
C ARG A 290 6.29 -7.01 -13.77
N ASP A 291 6.67 -7.89 -12.86
CA ASP A 291 7.12 -9.27 -13.17
C ASP A 291 8.28 -9.30 -14.19
N GLY A 292 9.21 -8.34 -14.11
CA GLY A 292 10.35 -8.19 -15.02
C GLY A 292 9.98 -7.73 -16.43
N ARG A 293 8.80 -7.20 -16.64
CA ARG A 293 8.33 -6.62 -17.90
C ARG A 293 7.95 -5.16 -17.71
N GLU A 294 8.30 -4.36 -18.69
CA GLU A 294 7.88 -2.95 -18.76
C GLU A 294 6.82 -2.76 -19.83
N PHE A 295 5.88 -1.86 -19.56
CA PHE A 295 4.95 -1.33 -20.56
C PHE A 295 4.67 0.15 -20.27
N VAL A 296 4.31 0.89 -21.32
CA VAL A 296 3.95 2.30 -21.21
C VAL A 296 2.43 2.43 -21.24
N VAL A 297 1.88 3.24 -20.37
CA VAL A 297 0.46 3.56 -20.34
C VAL A 297 0.11 4.43 -21.55
N GLY A 298 -0.50 3.85 -22.56
CA GLY A 298 -0.92 4.55 -23.79
C GLY A 298 -2.28 5.21 -23.67
N THR A 299 -3.20 4.56 -22.95
CA THR A 299 -4.55 5.09 -22.66
C THR A 299 -4.56 5.72 -21.29
N ASP A 300 -4.86 7.02 -21.21
CA ASP A 300 -4.92 7.72 -19.94
C ASP A 300 -5.91 7.04 -18.98
N ARG A 301 -5.47 6.90 -17.73
CA ARG A 301 -6.27 6.35 -16.64
C ARG A 301 -6.41 7.45 -15.63
N PRO A 302 -7.58 8.07 -15.51
CA PRO A 302 -7.79 9.16 -14.58
C PRO A 302 -7.39 8.72 -13.17
N LEU A 303 -6.48 9.45 -12.57
CA LEU A 303 -6.15 9.24 -11.17
C LEU A 303 -7.33 9.73 -10.33
N GLY A 304 -7.65 8.99 -9.27
CA GLY A 304 -8.78 9.34 -8.43
C GLY A 304 -8.76 8.60 -7.11
N SER A 305 -9.79 8.84 -6.32
CA SER A 305 -9.86 8.30 -4.96
C SER A 305 -10.00 6.78 -4.88
N GLU A 306 -10.57 6.15 -5.90
CA GLU A 306 -10.96 4.74 -5.84
C GLU A 306 -9.77 3.79 -6.05
N ASN A 307 -9.15 3.84 -7.24
CA ASN A 307 -8.10 2.92 -7.64
C ASN A 307 -7.33 3.53 -8.82
N PHE A 308 -6.01 3.45 -8.78
CA PHE A 308 -5.17 3.98 -9.86
C PHE A 308 -5.04 3.03 -11.08
N MET A 309 -5.53 1.80 -11.02
CA MET A 309 -5.55 0.80 -12.11
C MET A 309 -4.23 0.64 -12.89
N LEU A 310 -3.10 1.00 -12.28
CA LEU A 310 -1.78 1.03 -12.92
C LEU A 310 -1.18 -0.38 -13.11
N ARG A 311 -1.78 -1.40 -12.47
CA ARG A 311 -1.38 -2.80 -12.67
C ARG A 311 -1.78 -3.38 -14.03
N LEU A 312 -2.75 -2.75 -14.70
CA LEU A 312 -3.34 -3.28 -15.93
C LEU A 312 -2.51 -2.85 -17.15
N THR A 313 -2.38 -3.73 -18.13
CA THR A 313 -1.97 -3.31 -19.47
C THR A 313 -3.09 -2.50 -20.13
N ASP A 314 -2.80 -1.81 -21.21
CA ASP A 314 -3.84 -1.03 -21.93
C ASP A 314 -4.97 -1.90 -22.47
N ASP A 315 -4.66 -3.11 -22.93
CA ASP A 315 -5.68 -4.04 -23.43
C ASP A 315 -6.58 -4.53 -22.30
N GLU A 316 -5.98 -4.86 -21.12
CA GLU A 316 -6.74 -5.24 -19.93
C GLU A 316 -7.63 -4.09 -19.44
N TYR A 317 -7.11 -2.86 -19.42
CA TYR A 317 -7.86 -1.68 -19.00
C TYR A 317 -9.01 -1.38 -19.95
N ARG A 318 -8.76 -1.38 -21.29
CA ARG A 318 -9.81 -1.18 -22.30
C ARG A 318 -10.90 -2.25 -22.25
N LEU A 319 -10.50 -3.52 -22.02
CA LEU A 319 -11.47 -4.61 -21.87
C LEU A 319 -12.31 -4.42 -20.60
N LEU A 320 -11.68 -4.07 -19.46
CA LEU A 320 -12.40 -3.79 -18.22
C LEU A 320 -13.41 -2.66 -18.40
N CYS A 321 -13.00 -1.53 -18.97
CA CYS A 321 -13.88 -0.39 -19.26
C CYS A 321 -15.04 -0.78 -20.20
N ARG A 322 -14.79 -1.61 -21.22
CA ARG A 322 -15.84 -2.11 -22.11
C ARG A 322 -16.87 -2.94 -21.38
N ILE A 323 -16.42 -3.84 -20.49
CA ILE A 323 -17.33 -4.69 -19.70
C ILE A 323 -18.15 -3.83 -18.75
N GLU A 324 -17.53 -2.90 -18.04
CA GLU A 324 -18.20 -2.04 -17.05
C GLU A 324 -19.20 -1.05 -17.68
N ASN A 325 -18.94 -0.62 -18.90
CA ASN A 325 -19.82 0.27 -19.67
C ASN A 325 -20.71 -0.48 -20.67
N THR A 326 -20.95 -1.79 -20.43
CA THR A 326 -21.89 -2.55 -21.24
C THR A 326 -23.31 -2.02 -21.01
N ASP A 327 -24.00 -1.69 -22.09
CA ASP A 327 -25.40 -1.26 -22.03
C ASP A 327 -26.30 -2.36 -21.47
N ASN A 328 -27.47 -1.96 -20.96
CA ASN A 328 -28.49 -2.88 -20.44
C ASN A 328 -27.99 -3.78 -19.31
N CYS A 329 -27.29 -3.19 -18.36
CA CYS A 329 -26.85 -3.85 -17.13
C CYS A 329 -27.53 -3.26 -15.89
N GLU A 330 -27.85 -4.12 -14.94
CA GLU A 330 -28.26 -3.75 -13.59
C GLU A 330 -27.10 -3.96 -12.60
N PHE A 331 -27.22 -3.35 -11.43
CA PHE A 331 -26.21 -3.45 -10.36
C PHE A 331 -26.89 -3.79 -9.03
N LEU A 332 -26.19 -4.54 -8.18
CA LEU A 332 -26.72 -4.85 -6.86
C LEU A 332 -26.71 -3.65 -5.89
N ARG A 333 -26.07 -2.56 -6.25
CA ARG A 333 -26.07 -1.32 -5.45
C ARG A 333 -27.49 -0.79 -5.31
N GLY A 334 -27.98 -0.74 -4.06
CA GLY A 334 -29.35 -0.32 -3.74
C GLY A 334 -30.45 -1.32 -4.12
N GLN A 335 -30.08 -2.47 -4.69
CA GLN A 335 -31.01 -3.52 -5.14
C GLN A 335 -30.65 -4.89 -4.52
N ALA A 336 -30.00 -4.90 -3.36
CA ALA A 336 -29.71 -6.13 -2.61
C ALA A 336 -29.53 -5.84 -1.12
N ASP A 337 -29.97 -6.78 -0.29
CA ASP A 337 -29.62 -6.82 1.13
C ASP A 337 -28.37 -7.65 1.34
N PHE A 338 -27.55 -7.21 2.29
CA PHE A 338 -26.29 -7.89 2.64
C PHE A 338 -26.25 -8.17 4.13
N ALA A 339 -25.85 -9.39 4.49
CA ALA A 339 -25.57 -9.76 5.86
C ALA A 339 -24.15 -10.31 5.99
N LEU A 340 -23.40 -9.82 6.98
CA LEU A 340 -22.14 -10.47 7.33
C LEU A 340 -22.47 -11.83 8.02
N GLY A 341 -21.58 -12.81 7.85
CA GLY A 341 -21.67 -14.05 8.61
C GLY A 341 -21.42 -13.79 10.10
N ILE A 342 -22.01 -14.62 10.96
CA ILE A 342 -21.97 -14.48 12.42
C ILE A 342 -20.53 -14.47 12.92
N VAL A 343 -20.15 -13.44 13.68
CA VAL A 343 -18.89 -13.34 14.40
C VAL A 343 -19.11 -13.78 15.83
N THR A 344 -18.65 -14.95 16.18
CA THR A 344 -18.88 -15.53 17.51
C THR A 344 -18.07 -14.85 18.62
N GLY A 345 -16.92 -14.26 18.27
CA GLY A 345 -15.92 -13.78 19.23
C GLY A 345 -14.97 -14.90 19.69
N ASP A 346 -15.48 -16.13 19.83
CA ASP A 346 -14.72 -17.32 20.21
C ASP A 346 -15.34 -18.57 19.56
N ASN A 347 -14.78 -18.97 18.42
CA ASN A 347 -15.27 -20.15 17.70
C ASN A 347 -15.09 -21.45 18.49
N ALA A 348 -14.05 -21.56 19.31
CA ALA A 348 -13.80 -22.78 20.09
C ALA A 348 -14.90 -23.02 21.16
N LYS A 349 -15.49 -21.93 21.66
CA LYS A 349 -16.59 -21.97 22.65
C LYS A 349 -17.96 -22.19 22.02
N TYR A 350 -18.22 -21.57 20.86
CA TYR A 350 -19.56 -21.43 20.31
C TYR A 350 -19.87 -22.31 19.10
N VAL A 351 -18.86 -22.94 18.50
CA VAL A 351 -19.03 -23.81 17.33
C VAL A 351 -18.59 -25.23 17.66
N SER A 352 -19.52 -26.17 17.57
CA SER A 352 -19.29 -27.61 17.80
C SER A 352 -19.13 -28.36 16.50
N THR A 353 -18.42 -29.49 16.54
CA THR A 353 -18.37 -30.50 15.48
C THR A 353 -19.41 -31.61 15.69
N GLU A 354 -20.08 -31.63 16.86
CA GLU A 354 -21.15 -32.56 17.17
C GLU A 354 -22.46 -31.79 17.31
N CYS A 355 -23.53 -32.33 16.77
CA CYS A 355 -24.86 -31.75 16.86
C CYS A 355 -25.44 -31.98 18.27
N GLY A 356 -25.52 -30.93 19.07
CA GLY A 356 -26.19 -30.93 20.39
C GLY A 356 -27.67 -30.58 20.29
N GLU A 357 -28.39 -30.81 21.38
CA GLU A 357 -29.82 -30.44 21.48
C GLU A 357 -30.00 -28.92 21.28
N GLY A 358 -30.91 -28.52 20.39
CA GLY A 358 -31.15 -27.11 20.05
C GLY A 358 -30.10 -26.45 19.17
N MET A 359 -29.08 -27.17 18.74
CA MET A 359 -28.09 -26.66 17.77
C MET A 359 -28.54 -26.87 16.32
N GLU A 360 -28.13 -25.99 15.46
CA GLU A 360 -28.36 -26.08 14.02
C GLU A 360 -27.04 -26.08 13.23
N ALA A 361 -27.07 -26.71 12.07
CA ALA A 361 -25.95 -26.70 11.14
C ALA A 361 -25.65 -25.29 10.63
N VAL A 362 -24.38 -24.85 10.66
CA VAL A 362 -23.95 -23.54 10.23
C VAL A 362 -22.97 -23.64 9.08
N ILE A 363 -23.15 -22.83 8.03
CA ILE A 363 -22.31 -22.79 6.85
C ILE A 363 -21.06 -21.98 7.13
N THR A 364 -19.91 -22.53 6.73
CA THR A 364 -18.62 -21.83 6.73
C THR A 364 -18.15 -21.59 5.31
N GLY A 365 -17.12 -20.77 5.12
CA GLY A 365 -16.54 -20.55 3.79
C GLY A 365 -16.02 -21.83 3.14
N ALA A 366 -15.62 -22.83 3.91
CA ALA A 366 -15.18 -24.12 3.38
C ALA A 366 -16.33 -24.92 2.73
N ASP A 367 -17.55 -24.72 3.21
CA ASP A 367 -18.75 -25.42 2.74
C ASP A 367 -19.41 -24.73 1.53
N VAL A 368 -18.92 -23.57 1.10
CA VAL A 368 -19.47 -22.80 -0.02
C VAL A 368 -18.70 -23.15 -1.29
N TYR A 369 -19.37 -23.74 -2.27
CA TYR A 369 -18.86 -24.02 -3.61
C TYR A 369 -19.64 -23.18 -4.64
N ARG A 370 -19.13 -23.05 -5.84
CA ARG A 370 -19.92 -22.39 -6.90
C ARG A 370 -21.23 -23.12 -7.11
N TYR A 371 -22.33 -22.36 -7.10
CA TYR A 371 -23.72 -22.77 -7.25
C TYR A 371 -24.36 -23.47 -6.05
N ARG A 372 -23.61 -24.14 -5.18
CA ARG A 372 -24.19 -24.95 -4.09
C ARG A 372 -23.40 -24.87 -2.78
N CYS A 373 -24.07 -25.13 -1.69
CA CYS A 373 -23.43 -25.36 -0.39
C CYS A 373 -23.28 -26.87 -0.15
N GLY A 374 -22.09 -27.27 0.28
CA GLY A 374 -21.84 -28.65 0.73
C GLY A 374 -22.47 -28.97 2.06
N LYS A 375 -22.21 -30.20 2.53
CA LYS A 375 -22.54 -30.62 3.90
C LYS A 375 -21.57 -29.93 4.86
N THR A 376 -22.10 -29.45 5.97
CA THR A 376 -21.28 -28.92 7.06
C THR A 376 -21.32 -29.88 8.23
N GLU A 377 -20.20 -29.96 8.94
CA GLU A 377 -20.06 -30.68 10.21
C GLU A 377 -19.90 -29.69 11.38
N LYS A 378 -20.39 -28.45 11.20
CA LYS A 378 -20.34 -27.41 12.23
C LYS A 378 -21.74 -27.02 12.66
N TYR A 379 -21.90 -26.90 13.97
CA TYR A 379 -23.19 -26.66 14.62
C TYR A 379 -23.06 -25.52 15.62
N MET A 380 -24.10 -24.73 15.78
CA MET A 380 -24.18 -23.64 16.75
C MET A 380 -25.64 -23.42 17.20
N TYR A 381 -25.83 -22.73 18.32
CA TYR A 381 -27.15 -22.30 18.74
C TYR A 381 -27.66 -21.16 17.83
N PRO A 382 -28.94 -21.15 17.46
CA PRO A 382 -29.51 -20.11 16.59
C PRO A 382 -29.75 -18.77 17.31
N GLU A 383 -29.47 -18.66 18.59
CA GLU A 383 -29.66 -17.46 19.39
C GLU A 383 -28.54 -16.43 19.13
N LEU A 384 -28.81 -15.42 18.30
CA LEU A 384 -27.81 -14.46 17.84
C LEU A 384 -27.25 -13.54 18.94
N THR A 385 -27.99 -13.40 20.06
CA THR A 385 -27.55 -12.59 21.22
C THR A 385 -26.33 -13.15 21.94
N LEU A 386 -26.01 -14.42 21.71
CA LEU A 386 -24.82 -15.08 22.27
C LEU A 386 -23.51 -14.63 21.62
N TYR A 387 -23.57 -13.98 20.46
CA TYR A 387 -22.41 -13.76 19.60
C TYR A 387 -21.97 -12.30 19.61
N GLN A 388 -20.71 -12.07 19.31
CA GLN A 388 -20.09 -10.75 19.30
C GLN A 388 -20.76 -9.82 18.28
N GLN A 389 -21.08 -10.35 17.08
CA GLN A 389 -21.73 -9.59 16.02
C GLN A 389 -22.53 -10.51 15.10
N ALA A 390 -23.75 -10.12 14.81
CA ALA A 390 -24.61 -10.78 13.83
C ALA A 390 -25.46 -9.73 13.11
N ALA A 391 -25.90 -10.06 11.89
CA ALA A 391 -26.95 -9.32 11.19
C ALA A 391 -28.34 -9.71 11.74
N PRO A 392 -29.41 -8.98 11.40
CA PRO A 392 -30.77 -9.37 11.71
C PRO A 392 -31.09 -10.78 11.24
N LEU A 393 -31.84 -11.56 12.10
CA LEU A 393 -32.12 -12.98 11.87
C LEU A 393 -32.88 -13.23 10.55
N GLU A 394 -33.77 -12.32 10.17
CA GLU A 394 -34.54 -12.38 8.92
C GLU A 394 -33.67 -12.47 7.67
N LEU A 395 -32.48 -11.88 7.67
CA LEU A 395 -31.55 -11.97 6.53
C LEU A 395 -30.92 -13.36 6.42
N TYR A 396 -30.64 -14.02 7.54
CA TYR A 396 -30.19 -15.41 7.49
C TYR A 396 -31.32 -16.37 7.14
N ARG A 397 -32.55 -16.05 7.59
CA ARG A 397 -33.75 -16.87 7.37
C ARG A 397 -34.55 -16.48 6.11
N ALA A 398 -33.95 -15.67 5.22
CA ALA A 398 -34.57 -15.40 3.93
C ALA A 398 -34.93 -16.72 3.20
N PRO A 399 -36.12 -16.82 2.56
CA PRO A 399 -36.53 -18.04 1.85
C PRO A 399 -35.56 -18.47 0.78
N GLU A 400 -34.97 -17.50 0.09
CA GLU A 400 -33.89 -17.65 -0.90
C GLU A 400 -32.81 -16.62 -0.64
N LYS A 401 -31.54 -17.02 -0.76
CA LYS A 401 -30.39 -16.13 -0.66
C LYS A 401 -29.16 -16.71 -1.35
N LEU A 402 -28.20 -15.86 -1.63
CA LEU A 402 -26.88 -16.31 -2.05
C LEU A 402 -25.91 -16.21 -0.88
N ILE A 403 -25.11 -17.24 -0.69
CA ILE A 403 -24.01 -17.29 0.27
C ILE A 403 -22.71 -17.20 -0.52
N TYR A 404 -21.78 -16.33 -0.10
CA TYR A 404 -20.50 -16.18 -0.79
C TYR A 404 -19.31 -16.25 0.17
N ARG A 405 -18.18 -16.77 -0.32
CA ARG A 405 -16.93 -16.79 0.44
C ARG A 405 -16.43 -15.37 0.68
N PHE A 406 -16.21 -15.01 1.94
CA PHE A 406 -15.71 -13.69 2.29
C PHE A 406 -14.19 -13.58 2.10
N ILE A 407 -13.41 -14.60 2.48
CA ILE A 407 -11.96 -14.64 2.33
C ILE A 407 -11.64 -15.57 1.16
N ASN A 408 -11.45 -15.00 -0.01
CA ASN A 408 -11.09 -15.74 -1.20
C ASN A 408 -10.63 -14.77 -2.32
N ARG A 409 -9.67 -15.23 -3.14
CA ARG A 409 -9.28 -14.51 -4.37
C ARG A 409 -10.22 -14.74 -5.54
N GLN A 410 -11.09 -15.74 -5.43
CA GLN A 410 -12.09 -16.06 -6.45
C GLN A 410 -13.48 -15.73 -5.94
N LEU A 411 -14.34 -15.27 -6.84
CA LEU A 411 -15.76 -15.15 -6.58
C LEU A 411 -16.39 -16.55 -6.53
N VAL A 412 -17.03 -16.85 -5.40
CA VAL A 412 -17.73 -18.13 -5.18
C VAL A 412 -19.06 -17.86 -4.51
N PHE A 413 -20.14 -18.03 -5.25
CA PHE A 413 -21.52 -17.85 -4.80
C PHE A 413 -22.27 -19.17 -4.86
N ALA A 414 -23.01 -19.45 -3.81
CA ALA A 414 -23.90 -20.61 -3.68
C ALA A 414 -25.32 -20.16 -3.42
N TYR A 415 -26.29 -20.89 -3.95
CA TYR A 415 -27.72 -20.70 -3.67
C TYR A 415 -28.11 -21.43 -2.39
N ASP A 416 -28.93 -20.81 -1.55
CA ASP A 416 -29.47 -21.37 -0.34
C ASP A 416 -30.98 -21.07 -0.19
N ASP A 417 -31.77 -22.11 -0.23
CA ASP A 417 -33.24 -22.15 0.04
C ASP A 417 -33.57 -22.85 1.38
N ARG A 418 -32.54 -23.18 2.18
CA ARG A 418 -32.67 -23.90 3.44
C ARG A 418 -32.58 -23.01 4.67
N GLN A 419 -32.54 -21.70 4.48
CA GLN A 419 -32.54 -20.71 5.57
C GLN A 419 -31.40 -20.90 6.58
N ARG A 420 -30.22 -21.40 6.12
CA ARG A 420 -29.12 -21.77 6.99
C ARG A 420 -28.38 -20.52 7.53
N LEU A 421 -27.88 -20.64 8.76
CA LEU A 421 -26.97 -19.64 9.35
C LEU A 421 -25.58 -19.72 8.71
N THR A 422 -24.85 -18.60 8.74
CA THR A 422 -23.49 -18.51 8.18
C THR A 422 -22.51 -17.95 9.19
N LEU A 423 -21.28 -18.49 9.25
CA LEU A 423 -20.17 -17.91 10.00
C LEU A 423 -19.42 -16.85 9.17
N ASN A 424 -18.65 -16.02 9.84
CA ASN A 424 -17.90 -14.87 9.28
C ASN A 424 -16.87 -15.19 8.18
N SER A 425 -16.65 -16.45 7.85
CA SER A 425 -15.85 -16.85 6.69
C SER A 425 -16.66 -16.84 5.37
N CYS A 426 -17.97 -16.66 5.46
CA CYS A 426 -18.86 -16.41 4.33
C CYS A 426 -19.97 -15.42 4.73
N ASN A 427 -20.46 -14.68 3.76
CA ASN A 427 -21.50 -13.66 3.92
C ASN A 427 -22.71 -13.98 3.05
N VAL A 428 -23.78 -13.23 3.26
CA VAL A 428 -25.06 -13.38 2.55
C VAL A 428 -25.31 -12.16 1.67
N VAL A 429 -25.87 -12.40 0.49
CA VAL A 429 -26.47 -11.35 -0.36
C VAL A 429 -27.83 -11.84 -0.86
N ILE A 430 -28.83 -10.95 -0.81
CA ILE A 430 -30.20 -11.20 -1.25
C ILE A 430 -30.51 -10.16 -2.32
N PRO A 431 -30.36 -10.52 -3.61
CA PRO A 431 -30.68 -9.64 -4.73
C PRO A 431 -32.18 -9.37 -4.85
N HIS A 432 -32.56 -8.13 -5.16
CA HIS A 432 -33.94 -7.68 -5.39
C HIS A 432 -34.12 -6.98 -6.76
N ILE A 433 -33.31 -7.34 -7.76
CA ILE A 433 -33.39 -6.73 -9.08
C ILE A 433 -34.70 -7.18 -9.76
N PRO A 434 -35.63 -6.26 -10.10
CA PRO A 434 -36.90 -6.62 -10.67
C PRO A 434 -36.77 -7.39 -11.99
N GLY A 435 -37.47 -8.51 -12.11
CA GLY A 435 -37.46 -9.33 -13.32
C GLY A 435 -36.21 -10.19 -13.56
N LEU A 436 -35.25 -10.22 -12.62
CA LEU A 436 -34.11 -11.13 -12.65
C LEU A 436 -34.21 -12.18 -11.55
N ASP A 437 -34.15 -13.44 -11.95
CA ASP A 437 -34.10 -14.60 -11.03
C ASP A 437 -32.76 -14.63 -10.28
N MET A 438 -32.79 -15.00 -9.01
CA MET A 438 -31.58 -15.07 -8.16
C MET A 438 -30.56 -16.07 -8.70
N ARG A 439 -30.99 -17.18 -9.32
CA ARG A 439 -30.11 -18.18 -9.95
C ARG A 439 -29.40 -17.62 -11.17
N TYR A 440 -30.08 -16.74 -11.93
CA TYR A 440 -29.46 -15.99 -13.03
C TYR A 440 -28.36 -15.09 -12.50
N ILE A 441 -28.65 -14.27 -11.48
CA ILE A 441 -27.70 -13.35 -10.87
C ILE A 441 -26.50 -14.13 -10.31
N MET A 442 -26.74 -15.26 -9.64
CA MET A 442 -25.67 -16.14 -9.16
C MET A 442 -24.76 -16.65 -10.29
N ALA A 443 -25.35 -17.05 -11.41
CA ALA A 443 -24.59 -17.52 -12.57
C ALA A 443 -23.68 -16.42 -13.14
N ILE A 444 -24.19 -15.18 -13.23
CA ILE A 444 -23.39 -14.02 -13.66
C ILE A 444 -22.26 -13.75 -12.68
N LEU A 445 -22.53 -13.72 -11.37
CA LEU A 445 -21.52 -13.49 -10.33
C LEU A 445 -20.44 -14.60 -10.26
N ASN A 446 -20.78 -15.84 -10.62
CA ASN A 446 -19.85 -16.96 -10.73
C ASN A 446 -19.12 -17.03 -12.09
N SER A 447 -19.45 -16.15 -13.03
CA SER A 447 -18.90 -16.18 -14.39
C SER A 447 -17.41 -15.77 -14.43
N ARG A 448 -16.72 -16.15 -15.51
CA ARG A 448 -15.35 -15.70 -15.77
C ARG A 448 -15.25 -14.20 -15.96
N VAL A 449 -16.32 -13.56 -16.47
CA VAL A 449 -16.38 -12.10 -16.66
C VAL A 449 -16.41 -11.39 -15.31
N ALA A 450 -17.29 -11.81 -14.40
CA ALA A 450 -17.34 -11.28 -13.03
C ALA A 450 -16.00 -11.49 -12.29
N GLN A 451 -15.40 -12.68 -12.44
CA GLN A 451 -14.08 -12.97 -11.88
C GLN A 451 -13.00 -12.05 -12.46
N TYR A 452 -13.02 -11.79 -13.78
CA TYR A 452 -12.08 -10.87 -14.42
C TYR A 452 -12.20 -9.45 -13.86
N ILE A 453 -13.43 -8.93 -13.72
CA ILE A 453 -13.68 -7.62 -13.11
C ILE A 453 -13.11 -7.59 -11.68
N TYR A 454 -13.43 -8.61 -10.88
CA TYR A 454 -12.98 -8.69 -9.50
C TYR A 454 -11.45 -8.70 -9.38
N GLU A 455 -10.76 -9.50 -10.18
CA GLU A 455 -9.30 -9.59 -10.18
C GLU A 455 -8.64 -8.29 -10.68
N LYS A 456 -9.16 -7.72 -11.77
CA LYS A 456 -8.52 -6.59 -12.41
C LYS A 456 -8.81 -5.26 -11.70
N ARG A 457 -10.00 -5.10 -11.14
CA ARG A 457 -10.38 -3.88 -10.45
C ARG A 457 -9.95 -3.86 -8.98
N TYR A 458 -10.11 -4.96 -8.27
CA TYR A 458 -9.94 -4.98 -6.82
C TYR A 458 -8.70 -5.73 -6.33
N ASN A 459 -8.27 -6.78 -7.02
CA ASN A 459 -7.14 -7.64 -6.64
C ASN A 459 -7.10 -7.98 -5.12
N ALA A 460 -8.26 -8.19 -4.53
CA ALA A 460 -8.43 -8.29 -3.09
C ALA A 460 -8.55 -9.76 -2.63
N VAL A 461 -8.13 -10.03 -1.40
CA VAL A 461 -8.31 -11.34 -0.73
C VAL A 461 -9.68 -11.43 -0.03
N LYS A 462 -10.28 -10.28 0.29
CA LYS A 462 -11.60 -10.21 0.92
C LYS A 462 -12.62 -9.72 -0.10
N VAL A 463 -13.68 -10.50 -0.29
CA VAL A 463 -14.81 -10.13 -1.15
C VAL A 463 -15.75 -9.22 -0.37
N LEU A 464 -15.59 -7.91 -0.55
CA LEU A 464 -16.40 -6.91 0.14
C LEU A 464 -17.73 -6.69 -0.57
N ARG A 465 -18.73 -6.22 0.19
CA ARG A 465 -20.03 -5.77 -0.33
C ARG A 465 -19.86 -4.79 -1.50
N SER A 466 -19.03 -3.76 -1.34
CA SER A 466 -18.77 -2.74 -2.37
C SER A 466 -18.20 -3.33 -3.66
N HIS A 467 -17.47 -4.44 -3.61
CA HIS A 467 -16.98 -5.12 -4.80
C HIS A 467 -18.13 -5.76 -5.58
N ILE A 468 -19.03 -6.48 -4.87
CA ILE A 468 -20.16 -7.19 -5.47
C ILE A 468 -21.18 -6.21 -6.04
N GLU A 469 -21.48 -5.13 -5.32
CA GLU A 469 -22.42 -4.08 -5.73
C GLU A 469 -22.08 -3.40 -7.05
N ASN A 470 -20.81 -3.46 -7.46
CA ASN A 470 -20.31 -2.81 -8.68
C ASN A 470 -20.04 -3.78 -9.84
N ILE A 471 -20.36 -5.06 -9.71
CA ILE A 471 -20.30 -6.00 -10.82
C ILE A 471 -21.55 -5.82 -11.69
N PRO A 472 -21.41 -5.52 -13.00
CA PRO A 472 -22.55 -5.39 -13.88
C PRO A 472 -23.22 -6.74 -14.09
N VAL A 473 -24.56 -6.76 -13.95
CA VAL A 473 -25.42 -7.89 -14.22
C VAL A 473 -26.18 -7.58 -15.50
N PRO A 474 -25.81 -8.17 -16.65
CA PRO A 474 -26.48 -7.89 -17.93
C PRO A 474 -27.93 -8.38 -17.89
N VAL A 475 -28.84 -7.59 -18.46
CA VAL A 475 -30.26 -7.95 -18.64
C VAL A 475 -30.41 -8.57 -20.01
N ALA A 476 -30.17 -9.88 -20.13
CA ALA A 476 -30.32 -10.63 -21.36
C ALA A 476 -31.82 -10.82 -21.73
N ASP A 477 -32.08 -11.21 -22.97
CA ASP A 477 -33.43 -11.62 -23.40
C ASP A 477 -33.94 -12.83 -22.58
N GLU A 478 -35.26 -13.07 -22.62
CA GLU A 478 -35.90 -14.08 -21.78
C GLU A 478 -35.42 -15.51 -22.12
N GLU A 479 -35.17 -15.82 -23.39
CA GLU A 479 -34.69 -17.12 -23.80
C GLU A 479 -33.28 -17.38 -23.24
N THR A 480 -32.38 -16.42 -23.38
CA THR A 480 -31.01 -16.48 -22.85
C THR A 480 -31.02 -16.61 -21.32
N ARG A 481 -31.87 -15.85 -20.63
CA ARG A 481 -32.01 -15.97 -19.16
C ARG A 481 -32.48 -17.36 -18.74
N ARG A 482 -33.49 -17.92 -19.39
CA ARG A 482 -33.99 -19.28 -19.11
C ARG A 482 -32.92 -20.35 -19.32
N ARG A 483 -32.12 -20.24 -20.38
CA ARG A 483 -31.00 -21.17 -20.63
C ARG A 483 -29.92 -21.09 -19.55
N ILE A 484 -29.56 -19.89 -19.09
CA ILE A 484 -28.59 -19.69 -18.01
C ILE A 484 -29.13 -20.26 -16.68
N ILE A 485 -30.40 -19.99 -16.36
CA ILE A 485 -31.05 -20.55 -15.15
C ILE A 485 -31.03 -22.07 -15.17
N SER A 486 -31.49 -22.68 -16.26
CA SER A 486 -31.49 -24.14 -16.40
C SER A 486 -30.09 -24.74 -16.20
N LYS A 487 -29.06 -24.11 -16.74
CA LYS A 487 -27.67 -24.56 -16.55
C LYS A 487 -27.18 -24.37 -15.12
N ALA A 488 -27.59 -23.30 -14.46
CA ALA A 488 -27.28 -23.08 -13.04
C ALA A 488 -27.94 -24.16 -12.17
N GLU A 489 -29.20 -24.52 -12.45
CA GLU A 489 -29.94 -25.60 -11.76
C GLU A 489 -29.27 -26.97 -11.94
N GLU A 490 -28.81 -27.31 -13.15
CA GLU A 490 -28.03 -28.52 -13.40
C GLU A 490 -26.76 -28.54 -12.48
N LEU A 491 -26.00 -27.43 -12.46
CA LEU A 491 -24.80 -27.33 -11.63
C LEU A 491 -25.08 -27.34 -10.11
N MET A 492 -26.25 -26.87 -9.68
CA MET A 492 -26.71 -26.99 -8.30
C MET A 492 -27.06 -28.44 -7.91
N ALA A 493 -27.53 -29.25 -8.86
CA ALA A 493 -27.93 -30.63 -8.65
C ALA A 493 -26.77 -31.65 -8.72
N GLU A 494 -25.62 -31.27 -9.32
CA GLU A 494 -24.45 -32.15 -9.38
C GLU A 494 -23.96 -32.51 -7.96
N GLU A 495 -23.63 -33.77 -7.70
CA GLU A 495 -23.00 -34.19 -6.44
C GLU A 495 -21.58 -33.66 -6.29
N LEU A 496 -21.17 -33.36 -5.03
CA LEU A 496 -19.81 -32.89 -4.70
C LEU A 496 -18.78 -34.00 -4.76
#